data_5a54017f058cadb9315d0f304c43f91a
#
_entry.id   5a54017f058cadb9315d0f304c43f91a
#
_cell.length_a   1.000
_cell.length_b   1.000
_cell.length_c   1.000
_cell.angle_alpha   90.00
_cell.angle_beta   90.00
_cell.angle_gamma   90.00
#
_symmetry.space_group_name_H-M   'P 1'
#
loop_
_entity.id
_entity.type
_entity.pdbx_description
1 polymer ?
#
loop_
_entity_poly.entity_id
_entity_poly.type
_entity_poly.pdbx_seq_one_letter_code
_entity_poly.pdbx_strand_id
1 'polypeptide(L)'
;MLVVEPGTNARSNLDRISGFCRFFTERDIGDKLTLLPPPATIVEGVSNLLASLREQDDFRVLYGPANNELLETLIESGRQEESVRSMTKIVHDLSPYSIENLRSGLIDMVIDSNPMQQAFGAVDFIARQHGYETETTMANIDFQFYTSENLPRAEIIS
;
A
#
# COMPACT_ATOMS: atom_id res chain seq x y z
N MET A 1 -2.81 -11.59 9.42
CA MET A 1 -2.63 -10.36 8.62
C MET A 1 -3.97 -9.85 8.17
N LEU A 2 -4.19 -8.58 8.27
CA LEU A 2 -5.42 -7.91 7.89
C LEU A 2 -5.18 -7.08 6.63
N VAL A 3 -6.04 -7.25 5.63
CA VAL A 3 -6.01 -6.49 4.36
C VAL A 3 -7.24 -5.63 4.26
N VAL A 4 -7.08 -4.34 4.08
CA VAL A 4 -8.19 -3.40 3.87
C VAL A 4 -8.41 -3.24 2.37
N GLU A 5 -9.56 -3.69 1.88
CA GLU A 5 -9.93 -3.47 0.49
C GLU A 5 -10.24 -1.99 0.24
N PRO A 6 -9.61 -1.38 -0.77
CA PRO A 6 -9.97 -0.03 -1.15
C PRO A 6 -11.35 -0.03 -1.81
N GLY A 7 -12.18 0.97 -1.51
CA GLY A 7 -13.50 1.15 -2.12
C GLY A 7 -13.47 1.47 -3.62
N THR A 8 -12.34 1.31 -4.27
CA THR A 8 -12.15 1.55 -5.70
C THR A 8 -11.87 0.24 -6.43
N ASN A 9 -12.65 -0.06 -7.46
CA ASN A 9 -12.45 -1.21 -8.36
C ASN A 9 -11.25 -1.03 -9.31
N ALA A 10 -10.22 -0.30 -8.92
CA ALA A 10 -9.02 -0.17 -9.73
C ALA A 10 -8.35 -1.54 -9.87
N ARG A 11 -8.15 -1.98 -11.10
CA ARG A 11 -7.56 -3.29 -11.43
C ARG A 11 -6.23 -3.52 -10.70
N SER A 12 -5.41 -2.49 -10.59
CA SER A 12 -4.14 -2.55 -9.87
C SER A 12 -4.29 -2.93 -8.40
N ASN A 13 -5.34 -2.47 -7.73
CA ASN A 13 -5.61 -2.82 -6.34
C ASN A 13 -6.07 -4.27 -6.20
N LEU A 14 -6.91 -4.73 -7.13
CA LEU A 14 -7.33 -6.14 -7.19
C LEU A 14 -6.14 -7.07 -7.45
N ASP A 15 -5.23 -6.69 -8.35
CA ASP A 15 -4.02 -7.47 -8.65
C ASP A 15 -3.09 -7.53 -7.42
N ARG A 16 -2.94 -6.44 -6.66
CA ARG A 16 -2.18 -6.39 -5.41
C ARG A 16 -2.78 -7.32 -4.35
N ILE A 17 -4.10 -7.24 -4.12
CA ILE A 17 -4.82 -8.12 -3.18
C ILE A 17 -4.68 -9.58 -3.62
N SER A 18 -4.88 -9.86 -4.90
CA SER A 18 -4.77 -11.20 -5.46
C SER A 18 -3.38 -11.80 -5.25
N GLY A 19 -2.32 -10.99 -5.43
CA GLY A 19 -0.95 -11.40 -5.15
C GLY A 19 -0.74 -11.82 -3.69
N PHE A 20 -1.29 -11.06 -2.75
CA PHE A 20 -1.24 -11.42 -1.33
C PHE A 20 -2.02 -12.69 -1.04
N CYS A 21 -3.27 -12.79 -1.50
CA CYS A 21 -4.09 -14.00 -1.32
C CYS A 21 -3.37 -15.24 -1.86
N ARG A 22 -2.79 -15.14 -3.04
CA ARG A 22 -2.04 -16.22 -3.68
C ARG A 22 -0.84 -16.65 -2.83
N PHE A 23 -0.06 -15.71 -2.30
CA PHE A 23 1.07 -16.01 -1.43
C PHE A 23 0.66 -16.85 -0.22
N PHE A 24 -0.44 -16.49 0.44
CA PHE A 24 -0.95 -17.20 1.62
C PHE A 24 -1.52 -18.58 1.26
N THR A 25 -2.24 -18.67 0.13
CA THR A 25 -2.84 -19.92 -0.35
C THR A 25 -1.76 -20.93 -0.77
N GLU A 26 -0.74 -20.49 -1.53
CA GLU A 26 0.35 -21.38 -1.98
C GLU A 26 1.20 -21.95 -0.84
N ARG A 27 1.15 -21.33 0.34
CA ARG A 27 1.85 -21.76 1.55
C ARG A 27 1.00 -22.48 2.58
N ASP A 28 -0.28 -22.70 2.23
CA ASP A 28 -1.25 -23.33 3.13
C ASP A 28 -1.40 -22.61 4.49
N ILE A 29 -1.34 -21.26 4.46
CA ILE A 29 -1.50 -20.38 5.62
C ILE A 29 -2.62 -19.35 5.39
N GLY A 30 -3.62 -19.71 4.59
CA GLY A 30 -4.76 -18.85 4.27
C GLY A 30 -5.57 -18.42 5.50
N ASP A 31 -5.58 -19.24 6.54
CA ASP A 31 -6.17 -18.93 7.86
C ASP A 31 -5.51 -17.71 8.55
N LYS A 32 -4.31 -17.32 8.14
CA LYS A 32 -3.58 -16.15 8.65
C LYS A 32 -3.95 -14.85 7.92
N LEU A 33 -4.83 -14.90 6.94
CA LEU A 33 -5.25 -13.76 6.14
C LEU A 33 -6.73 -13.46 6.35
N THR A 34 -7.04 -12.23 6.74
CA THR A 34 -8.39 -11.70 6.80
C THR A 34 -8.53 -10.55 5.82
N LEU A 35 -9.53 -10.62 4.95
CA LEU A 35 -9.89 -9.55 4.04
C LEU A 35 -11.06 -8.77 4.63
N LEU A 36 -10.91 -7.45 4.73
CA LEU A 36 -12.03 -6.57 5.05
C LEU A 36 -12.66 -6.09 3.76
N PRO A 37 -13.96 -6.30 3.56
CA PRO A 37 -14.66 -5.84 2.37
C PRO A 37 -14.65 -4.30 2.30
N PRO A 38 -14.76 -3.73 1.08
CA PRO A 38 -14.83 -2.29 0.91
C PRO A 38 -16.06 -1.75 1.66
N PRO A 39 -15.87 -0.75 2.55
CA PRO A 39 -16.99 -0.19 3.31
C PRO A 39 -17.83 0.76 2.44
N ALA A 40 -19.09 0.93 2.77
CA ALA A 40 -19.95 1.92 2.12
C ALA A 40 -19.55 3.36 2.50
N THR A 41 -19.01 3.55 3.70
CA THR A 41 -18.47 4.83 4.19
C THR A 41 -17.17 4.63 4.95
N ILE A 42 -16.35 5.69 5.04
CA ILE A 42 -15.10 5.66 5.81
C ILE A 42 -15.36 5.35 7.28
N VAL A 43 -16.39 5.95 7.87
CA VAL A 43 -16.77 5.73 9.27
C VAL A 43 -17.12 4.27 9.53
N GLU A 44 -17.88 3.65 8.62
CA GLU A 44 -18.21 2.23 8.68
C GLU A 44 -16.95 1.36 8.58
N GLY A 45 -16.05 1.70 7.65
CA GLY A 45 -14.79 0.98 7.46
C GLY A 45 -13.92 1.00 8.71
N VAL A 46 -13.74 2.15 9.32
CA VAL A 46 -12.98 2.30 10.57
C VAL A 46 -13.65 1.50 11.71
N SER A 47 -14.98 1.60 11.84
CA SER A 47 -15.74 0.88 12.87
C SER A 47 -15.63 -0.63 12.72
N ASN A 48 -15.79 -1.15 11.50
CA ASN A 48 -15.69 -2.57 11.20
C ASN A 48 -14.29 -3.11 11.49
N LEU A 49 -13.26 -2.35 11.13
CA LEU A 49 -11.90 -2.74 11.42
C LEU A 49 -11.61 -2.78 12.91
N LEU A 50 -11.95 -1.72 13.64
CA LEU A 50 -11.74 -1.68 15.09
C LEU A 50 -12.51 -2.79 15.82
N ALA A 51 -13.71 -3.13 15.32
CA ALA A 51 -14.46 -4.29 15.83
C ALA A 51 -13.70 -5.60 15.57
N SER A 52 -13.22 -5.81 14.36
CA SER A 52 -12.43 -7.02 14.00
C SER A 52 -11.15 -7.13 14.83
N LEU A 53 -10.50 -6.03 15.11
CA LEU A 53 -9.27 -6.01 15.94
C LEU A 53 -9.55 -6.33 17.41
N ARG A 54 -10.73 -5.97 17.92
CA ARG A 54 -11.15 -6.32 19.29
C ARG A 54 -11.57 -7.78 19.44
N GLU A 55 -12.10 -8.37 18.37
CA GLU A 55 -12.52 -9.77 18.36
C GLU A 55 -11.33 -10.74 18.17
N GLN A 56 -10.26 -10.29 17.53
CA GLN A 56 -9.09 -11.10 17.20
C GLN A 56 -7.81 -10.37 17.61
N ASP A 57 -7.26 -10.74 18.74
CA ASP A 57 -6.06 -10.10 19.34
C ASP A 57 -4.74 -10.49 18.67
N ASP A 58 -4.74 -11.34 17.65
CA ASP A 58 -3.53 -11.92 17.05
C ASP A 58 -3.11 -11.30 15.71
N PHE A 59 -3.79 -10.26 15.23
CA PHE A 59 -3.35 -9.53 14.06
C PHE A 59 -2.02 -8.81 14.32
N ARG A 60 -1.06 -9.03 13.43
CA ARG A 60 0.29 -8.45 13.52
C ARG A 60 0.60 -7.49 12.38
N VAL A 61 -0.10 -7.58 11.27
CA VAL A 61 0.16 -6.79 10.07
C VAL A 61 -1.14 -6.23 9.53
N LEU A 62 -1.14 -4.93 9.27
CA LEU A 62 -2.17 -4.22 8.52
C LEU A 62 -1.61 -3.89 7.13
N TYR A 63 -2.29 -4.31 6.09
CA TYR A 63 -1.90 -4.03 4.72
C TYR A 63 -2.97 -3.23 3.99
N GLY A 64 -2.56 -2.07 3.46
CA GLY A 64 -3.38 -1.22 2.60
C GLY A 64 -2.85 -1.24 1.16
N PRO A 65 -3.56 -1.89 0.22
CA PRO A 65 -3.11 -1.98 -1.19
C PRO A 65 -3.23 -0.67 -1.96
N ALA A 66 -3.85 0.32 -1.39
CA ALA A 66 -3.92 1.68 -1.90
C ALA A 66 -3.78 2.67 -0.75
N ASN A 67 -3.13 3.79 -1.03
CA ASN A 67 -3.15 4.93 -0.13
C ASN A 67 -4.48 5.68 -0.35
N ASN A 68 -5.41 5.53 0.58
CA ASN A 68 -6.73 6.14 0.50
C ASN A 68 -7.17 6.72 1.84
N GLU A 69 -8.17 7.57 1.79
CA GLU A 69 -8.72 8.28 2.95
C GLU A 69 -9.18 7.33 4.08
N LEU A 70 -9.66 6.13 3.73
CA LEU A 70 -10.04 5.11 4.72
C LEU A 70 -8.82 4.68 5.53
N LEU A 71 -7.72 4.34 4.86
CA LEU A 71 -6.49 3.91 5.52
C LEU A 71 -5.88 5.04 6.35
N GLU A 72 -5.91 6.26 5.83
CA GLU A 72 -5.45 7.45 6.54
C GLU A 72 -6.27 7.67 7.82
N THR A 73 -7.60 7.68 7.71
CA THR A 73 -8.51 7.83 8.85
C THR A 73 -8.33 6.71 9.87
N LEU A 74 -8.07 5.49 9.40
CA LEU A 74 -7.81 4.34 10.24
C LEU A 74 -6.53 4.50 11.06
N ILE A 75 -5.44 4.86 10.40
CA ILE A 75 -4.14 5.08 11.05
C ILE A 75 -4.26 6.21 12.08
N GLU A 76 -4.92 7.30 11.73
CA GLU A 76 -5.18 8.41 12.65
C GLU A 76 -6.05 8.00 13.83
N SER A 77 -7.17 7.32 13.61
CA SER A 77 -8.06 6.84 14.65
C SER A 77 -7.40 5.79 15.54
N GLY A 78 -6.54 4.97 14.95
CA GLY A 78 -5.80 3.91 15.63
C GLY A 78 -4.63 4.39 16.50
N ARG A 79 -4.28 5.69 16.47
CA ARG A 79 -3.21 6.23 17.35
C ARG A 79 -3.46 5.98 18.84
N GLN A 80 -4.71 5.90 19.24
CA GLN A 80 -5.15 5.70 20.64
C GLN A 80 -5.37 4.22 20.98
N GLU A 81 -5.46 3.35 19.96
CA GLU A 81 -5.74 1.93 20.13
C GLU A 81 -4.42 1.12 20.10
N GLU A 82 -4.09 0.48 21.22
CA GLU A 82 -2.86 -0.31 21.36
C GLU A 82 -2.79 -1.45 20.32
N SER A 83 -3.92 -2.06 20.00
CA SER A 83 -4.03 -3.10 18.98
C SER A 83 -3.57 -2.62 17.60
N VAL A 84 -3.91 -1.39 17.22
CA VAL A 84 -3.46 -0.78 15.94
C VAL A 84 -2.01 -0.32 16.03
N ARG A 85 -1.59 0.23 17.16
CA ARG A 85 -0.22 0.70 17.37
C ARG A 85 0.81 -0.41 17.29
N SER A 86 0.49 -1.58 17.82
CA SER A 86 1.39 -2.74 17.85
C SER A 86 1.51 -3.47 16.51
N MET A 87 0.66 -3.15 15.52
CA MET A 87 0.70 -3.77 14.21
C MET A 87 1.77 -3.16 13.32
N THR A 88 2.41 -3.98 12.48
CA THR A 88 3.18 -3.50 11.34
C THR A 88 2.23 -3.02 10.24
N LYS A 89 2.38 -1.76 9.82
CA LYS A 89 1.54 -1.11 8.82
C LYS A 89 2.27 -0.97 7.50
N ILE A 90 1.75 -1.63 6.48
CA ILE A 90 2.31 -1.65 5.13
C ILE A 90 1.31 -1.00 4.18
N VAL A 91 1.74 -0.01 3.43
CA VAL A 91 0.90 0.71 2.46
C VAL A 91 1.56 0.75 1.09
N HIS A 92 0.78 1.12 0.08
CA HIS A 92 1.29 1.35 -1.28
C HIS A 92 1.39 2.84 -1.61
N ASP A 93 2.29 3.09 -2.55
CA ASP A 93 2.56 4.36 -3.23
C ASP A 93 3.16 5.44 -2.32
N LEU A 94 4.35 5.88 -2.71
CA LEU A 94 5.07 6.94 -2.01
C LEU A 94 4.42 8.30 -2.29
N SER A 95 3.91 8.93 -1.26
CA SER A 95 3.25 10.24 -1.29
C SER A 95 3.78 11.13 -0.17
N PRO A 96 3.55 12.45 -0.22
CA PRO A 96 3.88 13.32 0.91
C PRO A 96 3.29 12.83 2.24
N TYR A 97 2.06 12.32 2.21
CA TYR A 97 1.39 11.74 3.37
C TYR A 97 2.11 10.49 3.90
N SER A 98 2.40 9.52 3.02
CA SER A 98 3.07 8.29 3.45
C SER A 98 4.51 8.55 3.93
N ILE A 99 5.21 9.52 3.36
CA ILE A 99 6.54 9.94 3.81
C ILE A 99 6.49 10.52 5.22
N GLU A 100 5.54 11.41 5.50
CA GLU A 100 5.37 12.00 6.83
C GLU A 100 5.04 10.92 7.87
N ASN A 101 4.16 9.99 7.52
CA ASN A 101 3.78 8.90 8.41
C ASN A 101 4.88 7.86 8.62
N LEU A 102 5.74 7.60 7.63
CA LEU A 102 6.98 6.84 7.83
C LEU A 102 7.93 7.53 8.82
N ARG A 103 8.13 8.85 8.66
CA ARG A 103 9.00 9.62 9.56
C ARG A 103 8.49 9.66 10.99
N SER A 104 7.18 9.72 11.18
CA SER A 104 6.55 9.72 12.50
C SER A 104 6.36 8.33 13.10
N GLY A 105 6.67 7.26 12.37
CA GLY A 105 6.48 5.88 12.82
C GLY A 105 5.02 5.42 12.84
N LEU A 106 4.13 6.13 12.15
CA LEU A 106 2.72 5.72 12.00
C LEU A 106 2.53 4.66 10.93
N ILE A 107 3.43 4.61 9.96
CA ILE A 107 3.55 3.57 8.94
C ILE A 107 4.95 3.00 9.05
N ASP A 108 5.09 1.70 8.85
CA ASP A 108 6.36 1.00 8.98
C ASP A 108 7.03 0.78 7.62
N MET A 109 6.22 0.60 6.57
CA MET A 109 6.72 0.33 5.22
C MET A 109 5.79 0.88 4.14
N VAL A 110 6.39 1.42 3.09
CA VAL A 110 5.71 1.76 1.82
C VAL A 110 6.29 0.90 0.70
N ILE A 111 5.39 0.30 -0.08
CA ILE A 111 5.72 -0.38 -1.34
C ILE A 111 5.41 0.60 -2.46
N ASP A 112 6.43 1.10 -3.14
CA ASP A 112 6.26 2.03 -4.25
C ASP A 112 6.38 1.32 -5.58
N SER A 113 5.38 1.53 -6.43
CA SER A 113 5.32 0.98 -7.79
C SER A 113 6.17 1.75 -8.79
N ASN A 114 6.87 2.80 -8.34
CA ASN A 114 7.70 3.69 -9.16
C ASN A 114 6.93 4.27 -10.37
N PRO A 115 5.87 5.04 -10.13
CA PRO A 115 4.97 5.53 -11.20
C PRO A 115 5.70 6.45 -12.20
N MET A 116 6.75 7.14 -11.76
CA MET A 116 7.55 7.98 -12.65
C MET A 116 8.30 7.12 -13.69
N GLN A 117 8.93 6.04 -13.26
CA GLN A 117 9.63 5.13 -14.17
C GLN A 117 8.63 4.45 -15.12
N GLN A 118 7.44 4.11 -14.65
CA GLN A 118 6.36 3.60 -15.50
C GLN A 118 5.95 4.61 -16.57
N ALA A 119 5.77 5.88 -16.20
CA ALA A 119 5.43 6.94 -17.14
C ALA A 119 6.53 7.16 -18.19
N PHE A 120 7.79 7.23 -17.77
CA PHE A 120 8.91 7.36 -18.68
C PHE A 120 9.01 6.16 -19.62
N GLY A 121 8.87 4.94 -19.14
CA GLY A 121 8.87 3.74 -19.96
C GLY A 121 7.74 3.72 -20.99
N ALA A 122 6.55 4.19 -20.62
CA ALA A 122 5.42 4.30 -21.55
C ALA A 122 5.68 5.34 -22.65
N VAL A 123 6.21 6.51 -22.30
CA VAL A 123 6.56 7.55 -23.28
C VAL A 123 7.67 7.06 -24.20
N ASP A 124 8.70 6.42 -23.68
CA ASP A 124 9.80 5.83 -24.45
C ASP A 124 9.29 4.77 -25.45
N PHE A 125 8.41 3.89 -24.98
CA PHE A 125 7.77 2.90 -25.85
C PHE A 125 7.00 3.55 -27.01
N ILE A 126 6.18 4.56 -26.71
CA ILE A 126 5.41 5.28 -27.73
C ILE A 126 6.35 5.99 -28.72
N ALA A 127 7.40 6.66 -28.23
CA ALA A 127 8.37 7.35 -29.06
C ALA A 127 9.03 6.40 -30.08
N ARG A 128 9.47 5.22 -29.63
CA ARG A 128 10.05 4.18 -30.51
C ARG A 128 9.06 3.68 -31.55
N GLN A 129 7.79 3.50 -31.20
CA GLN A 129 6.75 3.09 -32.17
C GLN A 129 6.58 4.13 -33.29
N HIS A 130 6.88 5.41 -33.00
CA HIS A 130 6.83 6.50 -33.98
C HIS A 130 8.20 6.82 -34.64
N GLY A 131 9.20 5.96 -34.46
CA GLY A 131 10.50 6.07 -35.12
C GLY A 131 11.48 7.06 -34.49
N TYR A 132 11.21 7.51 -33.26
CA TYR A 132 12.15 8.34 -32.49
C TYR A 132 13.20 7.46 -31.82
N GLU A 133 14.46 7.85 -31.92
CA GLU A 133 15.52 7.24 -31.13
C GLU A 133 15.44 7.73 -29.68
N THR A 134 15.49 6.81 -28.73
CA THR A 134 15.51 7.12 -27.32
C THR A 134 16.73 6.45 -26.67
N GLU A 135 17.38 7.16 -25.78
CA GLU A 135 18.56 6.65 -25.06
C GLU A 135 18.19 5.66 -23.96
N THR A 136 16.90 5.58 -23.61
CA THR A 136 16.43 4.77 -22.50
C THR A 136 16.23 3.33 -22.92
N THR A 137 16.92 2.42 -22.30
CA THR A 137 16.61 0.99 -22.39
C THR A 137 15.38 0.73 -21.52
N MET A 138 14.34 0.05 -22.05
CA MET A 138 13.21 -0.39 -21.23
C MET A 138 13.76 -1.27 -20.11
N ALA A 139 14.03 -0.65 -18.96
CA ALA A 139 14.39 -1.38 -17.75
C ALA A 139 13.13 -2.04 -17.19
N ASN A 140 13.29 -3.18 -16.55
CA ASN A 140 12.23 -3.72 -15.72
C ASN A 140 11.83 -2.67 -14.68
N ILE A 141 10.53 -2.47 -14.52
CA ILE A 141 10.02 -1.59 -13.48
C ILE A 141 10.07 -2.37 -12.17
N ASP A 142 10.98 -1.97 -11.31
CA ASP A 142 11.15 -2.60 -10.01
C ASP A 142 10.32 -1.86 -8.94
N PHE A 143 9.70 -2.64 -8.07
CA PHE A 143 9.11 -2.09 -6.84
C PHE A 143 10.22 -1.63 -5.89
N GLN A 144 9.97 -0.52 -5.23
CA GLN A 144 10.85 0.00 -4.18
C GLN A 144 10.18 -0.13 -2.81
N PHE A 145 10.98 -0.43 -1.81
CA PHE A 145 10.52 -0.54 -0.43
C PHE A 145 11.13 0.61 0.38
N TYR A 146 10.25 1.38 1.01
CA TYR A 146 10.66 2.50 1.86
C TYR A 146 10.28 2.25 3.31
N THR A 147 11.21 2.57 4.20
CA THR A 147 11.04 2.65 5.64
C THR A 147 11.50 4.03 6.10
N SER A 148 11.40 4.35 7.37
CA SER A 148 11.93 5.60 7.93
C SER A 148 13.43 5.80 7.66
N GLU A 149 14.19 4.73 7.44
CA GLU A 149 15.66 4.77 7.32
C GLU A 149 16.17 5.01 5.90
N ASN A 150 15.37 4.67 4.86
CA ASN A 150 15.79 4.76 3.47
C ASN A 150 14.94 5.72 2.62
N LEU A 151 14.24 6.65 3.26
CA LEU A 151 13.43 7.65 2.57
C LEU A 151 14.27 8.52 1.61
N PRO A 152 13.75 8.86 0.44
CA PRO A 152 14.39 9.79 -0.48
C PRO A 152 14.56 11.15 0.20
N ARG A 153 15.66 11.85 -0.09
CA ARG A 153 15.87 13.20 0.38
C ARG A 153 14.80 14.13 -0.20
N ALA A 154 14.36 15.11 0.57
CA ALA A 154 13.23 16.00 0.23
C ALA A 154 13.38 16.79 -1.09
N GLU A 155 14.56 16.80 -1.71
CA GLU A 155 14.86 17.53 -2.96
C GLU A 155 14.30 16.86 -4.24
N ILE A 156 13.75 15.65 -4.13
CA ILE A 156 13.31 14.85 -5.31
C ILE A 156 11.79 14.96 -5.55
N ILE A 157 11.06 15.64 -4.67
CA ILE A 157 9.57 15.64 -4.68
C ILE A 157 9.00 17.04 -5.03
N SER A 158 9.77 17.89 -5.68
CA SER A 158 9.31 19.22 -6.16
C SER A 158 8.95 19.21 -7.64
#